data_27b9e82fad4e820cc1169997c77b0052
#
_entry.id   27b9e82fad4e820cc1169997c77b0052
#
_cell.length_a   1.000
_cell.length_b   1.000
_cell.length_c   1.000
_cell.angle_alpha   90.00
_cell.angle_beta   90.00
_cell.angle_gamma   90.00
#
_symmetry.space_group_name_H-M   'P 1'
#
loop_
_entity.id
_entity.type
_entity.pdbx_description
1 polymer ?
#
loop_
_entity_poly.entity_id
_entity_poly.type
_entity_poly.pdbx_seq_one_letter_code
_entity_poly.pdbx_strand_id
1 'polypeptide(L)'
;MSSRTSDNNARSHGRSFEHTEVYRHRPLYRWGAYGTAGIVALSVLAISGTMVIKGLSGTNWGAYTGAIAGLIGAAVSVPSLLSELSLTEDRLRKERPLRAGREVSFEEVRRVFIGGVSVEIYVDADHEPALTFHRHVQDSDDLIEKLVARLPASAEVDHPSGELDGRLEVA
;
A
#
# COMPACT_ATOMS: atom_id res chain seq x y z
N MET A 1 38.58 -52.10 14.85
CA MET A 1 37.15 -51.87 15.11
C MET A 1 37.01 -50.44 15.55
N SER A 2 36.63 -49.59 14.61
CA SER A 2 36.57 -48.11 14.83
C SER A 2 35.15 -47.69 14.60
N SER A 3 34.44 -47.32 15.67
CA SER A 3 33.07 -46.84 15.66
C SER A 3 33.07 -45.32 15.35
N ARG A 4 32.61 -45.00 14.18
CA ARG A 4 32.31 -43.61 13.78
C ARG A 4 30.99 -43.19 14.42
N THR A 5 31.07 -42.34 15.40
CA THR A 5 29.91 -41.59 15.94
C THR A 5 29.57 -40.48 14.96
N SER A 6 28.41 -40.60 14.35
CA SER A 6 27.85 -39.60 13.42
C SER A 6 27.15 -38.52 14.24
N ASP A 7 27.78 -37.37 14.41
CA ASP A 7 27.15 -36.17 14.98
C ASP A 7 26.16 -35.58 13.98
N ASN A 8 24.91 -35.98 14.11
CA ASN A 8 23.77 -35.28 13.49
C ASN A 8 23.51 -34.00 14.25
N ASN A 9 24.22 -32.94 13.87
CA ASN A 9 23.96 -31.59 14.32
C ASN A 9 22.70 -31.11 13.60
N ALA A 10 21.54 -31.43 14.15
CA ALA A 10 20.25 -30.91 13.74
C ALA A 10 20.26 -29.41 13.99
N ARG A 11 20.58 -28.64 12.95
CA ARG A 11 20.32 -27.19 12.90
C ARG A 11 18.81 -26.97 12.99
N SER A 12 18.32 -26.84 14.21
CA SER A 12 17.04 -26.24 14.48
C SER A 12 17.14 -24.78 14.02
N HIS A 13 16.78 -24.53 12.78
CA HIS A 13 16.44 -23.19 12.35
C HIS A 13 15.20 -22.81 13.15
N GLY A 14 15.40 -22.16 14.28
CA GLY A 14 14.35 -21.41 14.96
C GLY A 14 13.77 -20.44 13.94
N ARG A 15 12.63 -20.77 13.38
CA ARG A 15 11.80 -19.78 12.70
C ARG A 15 11.33 -18.83 13.79
N SER A 16 12.04 -17.73 13.96
CA SER A 16 11.48 -16.56 14.61
C SER A 16 10.18 -16.29 13.86
N PHE A 17 9.05 -16.42 14.53
CA PHE A 17 7.79 -15.97 14.00
C PHE A 17 7.90 -14.45 13.91
N GLU A 18 8.32 -13.96 12.75
CA GLU A 18 8.40 -12.55 12.44
C GLU A 18 7.00 -11.98 12.61
N HIS A 19 6.82 -11.14 13.60
CA HIS A 19 5.51 -10.57 13.92
C HIS A 19 5.16 -9.56 12.83
N THR A 20 4.39 -10.00 11.84
CA THR A 20 3.96 -9.16 10.73
C THR A 20 2.62 -8.54 11.07
N GLU A 21 2.60 -7.23 11.19
CA GLU A 21 1.37 -6.45 11.36
C GLU A 21 0.86 -6.00 9.99
N VAL A 22 -0.43 -6.24 9.71
CA VAL A 22 -1.04 -5.92 8.41
C VAL A 22 -2.05 -4.79 8.58
N TYR A 23 -1.81 -3.69 7.89
CA TYR A 23 -2.65 -2.50 7.88
C TYR A 23 -3.40 -2.40 6.55
N ARG A 24 -4.72 -2.24 6.63
CA ARG A 24 -5.61 -2.16 5.48
C ARG A 24 -6.33 -0.83 5.42
N HIS A 25 -6.75 -0.42 4.24
CA HIS A 25 -7.64 0.73 4.13
C HIS A 25 -8.96 0.52 4.89
N ARG A 26 -9.48 1.59 5.46
CA ARG A 26 -10.75 1.57 6.19
C ARG A 26 -11.85 0.93 5.33
N PRO A 27 -12.77 0.15 5.92
CA PRO A 27 -13.80 -0.58 5.17
C PRO A 27 -14.59 0.30 4.21
N LEU A 28 -14.89 1.54 4.60
CA LEU A 28 -15.62 2.50 3.76
C LEU A 28 -14.94 2.74 2.40
N TYR A 29 -13.62 2.91 2.38
CA TYR A 29 -12.87 3.12 1.14
C TYR A 29 -12.83 1.85 0.27
N ARG A 30 -12.72 0.69 0.89
CA ARG A 30 -12.75 -0.60 0.17
C ARG A 30 -14.11 -0.85 -0.46
N TRP A 31 -15.21 -0.62 0.27
CA TRP A 31 -16.55 -0.72 -0.28
C TRP A 31 -16.81 0.32 -1.37
N GLY A 32 -16.31 1.55 -1.20
CA GLY A 32 -16.34 2.58 -2.24
C GLY A 32 -15.62 2.14 -3.52
N ALA A 33 -14.44 1.51 -3.40
CA ALA A 33 -13.68 0.98 -4.53
C ALA A 33 -14.46 -0.12 -5.27
N TYR A 34 -15.03 -1.10 -4.56
CA TYR A 34 -15.84 -2.15 -5.16
C TYR A 34 -17.12 -1.60 -5.80
N GLY A 35 -17.80 -0.65 -5.13
CA GLY A 35 -18.97 0.02 -5.67
C GLY A 35 -18.68 0.76 -6.97
N THR A 36 -17.60 1.53 -7.01
CA THR A 36 -17.16 2.23 -8.22
C THR A 36 -16.84 1.25 -9.35
N ALA A 37 -16.09 0.21 -9.07
CA ALA A 37 -15.78 -0.83 -10.07
C ALA A 37 -17.05 -1.51 -10.60
N GLY A 38 -18.00 -1.81 -9.73
CA GLY A 38 -19.29 -2.38 -10.10
C GLY A 38 -20.13 -1.47 -11.02
N ILE A 39 -20.24 -0.20 -10.67
CA ILE A 39 -20.95 0.81 -11.49
C ILE A 39 -20.32 0.94 -12.86
N VAL A 40 -19.00 1.02 -12.94
CA VAL A 40 -18.28 1.13 -14.22
C VAL A 40 -18.50 -0.13 -15.06
N ALA A 41 -18.41 -1.32 -14.49
CA ALA A 41 -18.64 -2.57 -15.20
C ALA A 41 -20.06 -2.66 -15.74
N LEU A 42 -21.07 -2.30 -14.95
CA LEU A 42 -22.46 -2.26 -15.40
C LEU A 42 -22.68 -1.24 -16.53
N SER A 43 -22.04 -0.08 -16.44
CA SER A 43 -22.13 0.95 -17.48
C SER A 43 -21.56 0.45 -18.82
N VAL A 44 -20.40 -0.21 -18.78
CA VAL A 44 -19.80 -0.82 -19.97
C VAL A 44 -20.70 -1.89 -20.58
N LEU A 45 -21.27 -2.77 -19.76
CA LEU A 45 -22.20 -3.81 -20.21
C LEU A 45 -23.47 -3.23 -20.85
N ALA A 46 -24.05 -2.20 -20.22
CA ALA A 46 -25.26 -1.53 -20.76
C ALA A 46 -24.99 -0.89 -22.12
N ILE A 47 -23.85 -0.18 -22.26
CA ILE A 47 -23.47 0.46 -23.52
C ILE A 47 -23.17 -0.58 -24.58
N SER A 48 -22.45 -1.64 -24.26
CA SER A 48 -22.17 -2.73 -25.20
C SER A 48 -23.45 -3.41 -25.67
N GLY A 49 -24.42 -3.62 -24.75
CA GLY A 49 -25.74 -4.15 -25.10
C GLY A 49 -26.50 -3.25 -26.06
N THR A 50 -26.45 -1.92 -25.90
CA THR A 50 -27.10 -1.00 -26.83
C THR A 50 -26.44 -1.00 -28.22
N MET A 51 -25.11 -1.18 -28.30
CA MET A 51 -24.41 -1.33 -29.57
C MET A 51 -24.86 -2.58 -30.34
N VAL A 52 -25.04 -3.69 -29.64
CA VAL A 52 -25.51 -4.93 -30.27
C VAL A 52 -26.94 -4.80 -30.80
N ILE A 53 -27.83 -4.14 -30.07
CA ILE A 53 -29.25 -4.03 -30.40
C ILE A 53 -29.49 -2.97 -31.49
N LYS A 54 -28.86 -1.80 -31.37
CA LYS A 54 -29.13 -0.63 -32.24
C LYS A 54 -28.12 -0.42 -33.36
N GLY A 55 -27.04 -1.18 -33.35
CA GLY A 55 -25.91 -0.99 -34.26
C GLY A 55 -25.09 0.27 -33.97
N LEU A 56 -24.05 0.48 -34.73
CA LEU A 56 -23.12 1.60 -34.56
C LEU A 56 -23.76 2.97 -34.82
N SER A 57 -24.72 3.06 -35.70
CA SER A 57 -25.44 4.31 -36.05
C SER A 57 -26.34 4.83 -34.95
N GLY A 58 -26.80 3.94 -34.06
CA GLY A 58 -27.63 4.31 -32.89
C GLY A 58 -26.85 4.51 -31.60
N THR A 59 -25.52 4.41 -31.64
CA THR A 59 -24.67 4.47 -30.45
C THR A 59 -24.42 5.89 -30.02
N ASN A 60 -24.64 6.17 -28.72
CA ASN A 60 -24.24 7.42 -28.12
C ASN A 60 -22.73 7.42 -27.82
N TRP A 61 -21.96 7.98 -28.74
CA TRP A 61 -20.48 8.03 -28.62
C TRP A 61 -20.00 8.80 -27.37
N GLY A 62 -20.74 9.81 -26.91
CA GLY A 62 -20.43 10.53 -25.66
C GLY A 62 -20.53 9.63 -24.44
N ALA A 63 -21.57 8.78 -24.36
CA ALA A 63 -21.70 7.81 -23.29
C ALA A 63 -20.60 6.74 -23.34
N TYR A 64 -20.20 6.31 -24.54
CA TYR A 64 -19.14 5.32 -24.73
C TYR A 64 -17.77 5.86 -24.28
N THR A 65 -17.41 7.07 -24.70
CA THR A 65 -16.15 7.69 -24.27
C THR A 65 -16.14 7.96 -22.76
N GLY A 66 -17.27 8.37 -22.17
CA GLY A 66 -17.40 8.52 -20.72
C GLY A 66 -17.20 7.22 -19.95
N ALA A 67 -17.77 6.12 -20.45
CA ALA A 67 -17.59 4.80 -19.84
C ALA A 67 -16.14 4.29 -19.93
N ILE A 68 -15.46 4.52 -21.06
CA ILE A 68 -14.04 4.17 -21.20
C ILE A 68 -13.18 5.01 -20.23
N ALA A 69 -13.42 6.32 -20.16
CA ALA A 69 -12.71 7.19 -19.21
C ALA A 69 -12.94 6.75 -17.76
N GLY A 70 -14.16 6.38 -17.40
CA GLY A 70 -14.50 5.81 -16.09
C GLY A 70 -13.79 4.50 -15.81
N LEU A 71 -13.69 3.62 -16.82
CA LEU A 71 -12.97 2.34 -16.70
C LEU A 71 -11.47 2.57 -16.42
N ILE A 72 -10.85 3.49 -17.17
CA ILE A 72 -9.44 3.86 -16.97
C ILE A 72 -9.24 4.45 -15.57
N GLY A 73 -10.10 5.37 -15.16
CA GLY A 73 -10.07 5.96 -13.83
C GLY A 73 -10.19 4.91 -12.71
N ALA A 74 -11.13 3.98 -12.84
CA ALA A 74 -11.31 2.89 -11.90
C ALA A 74 -10.10 1.94 -11.89
N ALA A 75 -9.56 1.58 -13.04
CA ALA A 75 -8.40 0.70 -13.15
C ALA A 75 -7.14 1.30 -12.48
N VAL A 76 -7.02 2.61 -12.42
CA VAL A 76 -5.91 3.30 -11.73
C VAL A 76 -6.18 3.44 -10.23
N SER A 77 -7.39 3.82 -9.85
CA SER A 77 -7.73 4.19 -8.46
C SER A 77 -8.03 2.99 -7.57
N VAL A 78 -8.77 1.99 -8.07
CA VAL A 78 -9.19 0.82 -7.28
C VAL A 78 -8.00 0.02 -6.72
N PRO A 79 -6.94 -0.29 -7.48
CA PRO A 79 -5.79 -1.02 -6.94
C PRO A 79 -5.06 -0.28 -5.82
N SER A 80 -5.06 1.07 -5.84
CA SER A 80 -4.42 1.84 -4.77
C SER A 80 -5.22 1.78 -3.47
N LEU A 81 -6.55 1.75 -3.55
CA LEU A 81 -7.45 1.62 -2.41
C LEU A 81 -7.51 0.20 -1.83
N LEU A 82 -7.11 -0.80 -2.61
CA LEU A 82 -7.03 -2.20 -2.18
C LEU A 82 -5.61 -2.60 -1.73
N SER A 83 -4.67 -1.66 -1.70
CA SER A 83 -3.31 -1.96 -1.24
C SER A 83 -3.30 -2.28 0.26
N GLU A 84 -2.44 -3.21 0.65
CA GLU A 84 -2.19 -3.60 2.04
C GLU A 84 -0.76 -3.19 2.42
N LEU A 85 -0.58 -2.77 3.67
CA LEU A 85 0.73 -2.46 4.23
C LEU A 85 1.07 -3.52 5.27
N SER A 86 2.22 -4.13 5.15
CA SER A 86 2.75 -5.10 6.10
C SER A 86 3.97 -4.50 6.78
N LEU A 87 3.89 -4.35 8.08
CA LEU A 87 4.95 -3.85 8.94
C LEU A 87 5.61 -5.02 9.67
N THR A 88 6.91 -5.20 9.49
CA THR A 88 7.74 -6.15 10.21
C THR A 88 8.76 -5.41 11.10
N GLU A 89 9.62 -6.13 11.78
CA GLU A 89 10.63 -5.48 12.65
C GLU A 89 11.65 -4.67 11.86
N ASP A 90 12.00 -5.12 10.64
CA ASP A 90 13.08 -4.57 9.83
C ASP A 90 12.63 -3.87 8.53
N ARG A 91 11.37 -4.01 8.13
CA ARG A 91 10.90 -3.52 6.84
C ARG A 91 9.42 -3.13 6.80
N LEU A 92 9.09 -2.25 5.86
CA LEU A 92 7.73 -1.92 5.48
C LEU A 92 7.49 -2.38 4.03
N ARG A 93 6.44 -3.17 3.82
CA ARG A 93 6.04 -3.67 2.51
C ARG A 93 4.65 -3.17 2.15
N LYS A 94 4.49 -2.69 0.92
CA LYS A 94 3.21 -2.33 0.33
C LYS A 94 2.85 -3.30 -0.77
N GLU A 95 1.82 -4.10 -0.55
CA GLU A 95 1.27 -5.01 -1.55
C GLU A 95 0.16 -4.33 -2.35
N ARG A 96 0.13 -4.59 -3.65
CA ARG A 96 -0.88 -4.08 -4.57
C ARG A 96 -1.47 -5.24 -5.37
N PRO A 97 -2.80 -5.33 -5.55
CA PRO A 97 -3.44 -6.48 -6.19
C PRO A 97 -2.99 -6.78 -7.63
N LEU A 98 -2.50 -5.78 -8.36
CA LEU A 98 -2.19 -5.90 -9.80
C LEU A 98 -0.76 -5.45 -10.15
N ARG A 99 0.09 -5.17 -9.17
CA ARG A 99 1.46 -4.71 -9.38
C ARG A 99 2.38 -5.39 -8.39
N ALA A 100 3.66 -5.48 -8.74
CA ALA A 100 4.68 -5.91 -7.80
C ALA A 100 4.63 -5.05 -6.54
N GLY A 101 4.66 -5.69 -5.37
CA GLY A 101 4.78 -5.00 -4.09
C GLY A 101 6.07 -4.18 -4.05
N ARG A 102 6.04 -3.10 -3.29
CA ARG A 102 7.26 -2.34 -2.95
C ARG A 102 7.60 -2.63 -1.50
N GLU A 103 8.87 -2.79 -1.22
CA GLU A 103 9.41 -3.07 0.10
C GLU A 103 10.57 -2.13 0.37
N VAL A 104 10.66 -1.65 1.61
CA VAL A 104 11.73 -0.76 2.06
C VAL A 104 12.23 -1.30 3.40
N SER A 105 13.55 -1.51 3.51
CA SER A 105 14.21 -1.83 4.77
C SER A 105 14.39 -0.55 5.60
N PHE A 106 14.15 -0.62 6.91
CA PHE A 106 14.31 0.56 7.77
C PHE A 106 15.75 1.05 7.84
N GLU A 107 16.73 0.17 7.73
CA GLU A 107 18.15 0.55 7.71
C GLU A 107 18.52 1.45 6.52
N GLU A 108 17.78 1.34 5.42
CA GLU A 108 18.00 2.14 4.21
C GLU A 108 17.28 3.48 4.25
N VAL A 109 16.32 3.67 5.16
CA VAL A 109 15.52 4.90 5.22
C VAL A 109 16.38 6.07 5.65
N ARG A 110 16.34 7.14 4.86
CA ARG A 110 17.04 8.41 5.14
C ARG A 110 16.11 9.50 5.59
N ARG A 111 14.89 9.50 5.06
CA ARG A 111 13.92 10.54 5.35
C ARG A 111 12.50 9.99 5.28
N VAL A 112 11.64 10.44 6.19
CA VAL A 112 10.20 10.19 6.18
C VAL A 112 9.48 11.53 6.23
N PHE A 113 8.64 11.79 5.25
CA PHE A 113 7.76 12.95 5.22
C PHE A 113 6.34 12.53 5.59
N ILE A 114 5.81 13.07 6.69
CA ILE A 114 4.48 12.76 7.19
C ILE A 114 3.54 13.92 6.85
N GLY A 115 2.93 13.86 5.67
CA GLY A 115 1.93 14.85 5.24
C GLY A 115 0.54 14.62 5.86
N GLY A 116 -0.37 15.58 5.67
CA GLY A 116 -1.75 15.46 6.14
C GLY A 116 -2.54 14.30 5.49
N VAL A 117 -2.20 13.92 4.27
CA VAL A 117 -2.91 12.90 3.47
C VAL A 117 -2.06 11.67 3.21
N SER A 118 -0.76 11.82 3.06
CA SER A 118 0.18 10.75 2.69
C SER A 118 1.42 10.77 3.56
N VAL A 119 2.03 9.60 3.68
CA VAL A 119 3.37 9.40 4.24
C VAL A 119 4.27 8.93 3.10
N GLU A 120 5.43 9.55 2.98
CA GLU A 120 6.42 9.30 1.95
C GLU A 120 7.74 8.89 2.59
N ILE A 121 8.32 7.80 2.12
CA ILE A 121 9.55 7.23 2.65
C ILE A 121 10.63 7.31 1.59
N TYR A 122 11.77 7.89 1.93
CA TYR A 122 12.91 8.10 1.06
C TYR A 122 14.11 7.27 1.54
N VAL A 123 14.69 6.51 0.62
CA VAL A 123 15.90 5.70 0.83
C VAL A 123 17.14 6.48 0.39
N ASP A 124 17.01 7.24 -0.69
CA ASP A 124 18.03 8.16 -1.16
C ASP A 124 17.63 9.60 -0.92
N ALA A 125 18.63 10.50 -0.80
CA ALA A 125 18.38 11.94 -0.69
C ALA A 125 17.75 12.55 -1.94
N ASP A 126 17.68 11.80 -3.05
CA ASP A 126 17.26 12.26 -4.35
C ASP A 126 15.85 11.83 -4.74
N HIS A 127 14.90 12.74 -4.59
CA HIS A 127 13.81 13.12 -5.50
C HIS A 127 12.55 12.25 -5.56
N GLU A 128 12.60 10.92 -5.53
CA GLU A 128 11.39 10.10 -5.58
C GLU A 128 11.22 9.24 -4.31
N PRO A 129 10.04 9.23 -3.70
CA PRO A 129 9.80 8.38 -2.55
C PRO A 129 9.86 6.90 -2.98
N ALA A 130 10.66 6.11 -2.26
CA ALA A 130 10.75 4.66 -2.45
C ALA A 130 9.41 3.99 -2.16
N LEU A 131 8.68 4.51 -1.16
CA LEU A 131 7.35 4.03 -0.80
C LEU A 131 6.47 5.21 -0.36
N THR A 132 5.21 5.22 -0.84
CA THR A 132 4.19 6.19 -0.43
C THR A 132 2.92 5.46 -0.03
N PHE A 133 2.32 5.85 1.08
CA PHE A 133 1.00 5.37 1.47
C PHE A 133 0.11 6.50 2.01
N HIS A 134 -1.21 6.29 1.95
CA HIS A 134 -2.18 7.27 2.42
C HIS A 134 -2.56 7.03 3.87
N ARG A 135 -2.81 8.10 4.63
CA ARG A 135 -3.28 8.05 6.02
C ARG A 135 -4.72 7.52 6.19
N HIS A 136 -5.39 7.16 5.10
CA HIS A 136 -6.72 6.52 5.14
C HIS A 136 -6.68 5.01 5.46
N VAL A 137 -5.52 4.50 5.82
CA VAL A 137 -5.34 3.18 6.39
C VAL A 137 -5.97 3.14 7.78
N GLN A 138 -6.53 2.00 8.16
CA GLN A 138 -7.01 1.77 9.51
C GLN A 138 -5.82 1.82 10.48
N ASP A 139 -6.01 2.47 11.65
CA ASP A 139 -4.99 2.64 12.67
C ASP A 139 -3.69 3.30 12.13
N SER A 140 -3.87 4.31 11.25
CA SER A 140 -2.75 5.00 10.59
C SER A 140 -1.79 5.66 11.58
N ASP A 141 -2.30 6.16 12.71
CA ASP A 141 -1.48 6.84 13.71
C ASP A 141 -0.60 5.83 14.47
N ASP A 142 -1.15 4.65 14.81
CA ASP A 142 -0.39 3.53 15.37
C ASP A 142 0.69 3.02 14.39
N LEU A 143 0.34 2.91 13.10
CA LEU A 143 1.32 2.56 12.07
C LEU A 143 2.46 3.58 11.97
N ILE A 144 2.14 4.89 12.01
CA ILE A 144 3.14 5.97 11.92
C ILE A 144 4.03 5.95 13.18
N GLU A 145 3.45 5.80 14.37
CA GLU A 145 4.20 5.72 15.62
C GLU A 145 5.18 4.54 15.61
N LYS A 146 4.72 3.37 15.24
CA LYS A 146 5.57 2.16 15.12
C LYS A 146 6.62 2.29 14.02
N LEU A 147 6.28 2.93 12.91
CA LEU A 147 7.22 3.23 11.84
C LEU A 147 8.36 4.10 12.36
N VAL A 148 8.02 5.23 12.98
CA VAL A 148 9.01 6.18 13.51
C VAL A 148 9.88 5.54 14.58
N ALA A 149 9.31 4.73 15.46
CA ALA A 149 10.05 4.01 16.52
C ALA A 149 11.08 3.00 15.97
N ARG A 150 10.92 2.53 14.73
CA ARG A 150 11.82 1.55 14.08
C ARG A 150 12.84 2.18 13.14
N LEU A 151 12.75 3.48 12.90
CA LEU A 151 13.70 4.17 12.05
C LEU A 151 15.08 4.26 12.71
N PRO A 152 16.16 4.23 11.92
CA PRO A 152 17.49 4.50 12.44
C PRO A 152 17.58 5.95 12.96
N ALA A 153 18.40 6.16 13.97
CA ALA A 153 18.61 7.50 14.56
C ALA A 153 19.14 8.55 13.55
N SER A 154 19.63 8.11 12.42
CA SER A 154 20.10 8.96 11.32
C SER A 154 19.00 9.39 10.35
N ALA A 155 17.79 8.82 10.46
CA ALA A 155 16.68 9.16 9.59
C ALA A 155 16.04 10.49 10.01
N GLU A 156 15.79 11.34 9.04
CA GLU A 156 15.08 12.61 9.23
C GLU A 156 13.57 12.39 9.17
N VAL A 157 12.83 12.89 10.15
CA VAL A 157 11.37 12.82 10.17
C VAL A 157 10.79 14.23 10.03
N ASP A 158 10.22 14.53 8.88
CA ASP A 158 9.57 15.80 8.60
C ASP A 158 8.07 15.72 8.85
N HIS A 159 7.59 16.60 9.71
CA HIS A 159 6.16 16.77 9.97
C HIS A 159 5.73 18.22 9.77
N PRO A 160 4.96 18.56 8.73
CA PRO A 160 4.64 19.95 8.39
C PRO A 160 3.80 20.68 9.42
N SER A 161 3.19 19.98 10.38
CA SER A 161 2.29 20.58 11.39
C SER A 161 2.91 20.80 12.76
N GLY A 162 4.16 20.44 12.99
CA GLY A 162 4.79 20.58 14.33
C GLY A 162 4.09 19.80 15.47
N GLU A 163 3.10 19.00 15.13
CA GLU A 163 2.16 18.37 16.09
C GLU A 163 2.74 17.15 16.80
N LEU A 164 3.81 16.56 16.24
CA LEU A 164 4.50 15.41 16.85
C LEU A 164 5.66 15.81 17.78
N ASP A 165 6.18 17.02 17.68
CA ASP A 165 7.30 17.49 18.51
C ASP A 165 7.00 17.47 20.03
N GLY A 166 5.73 17.51 20.40
CA GLY A 166 5.30 17.46 21.81
C GLY A 166 5.12 16.06 22.40
N ARG A 167 5.12 15.00 21.59
CA ARG A 167 4.87 13.62 22.07
C ARG A 167 6.13 12.75 22.19
N LEU A 168 7.20 13.08 21.50
CA LEU A 168 8.44 12.31 21.50
C LEU A 168 9.42 12.70 22.61
N GLU A 169 9.17 13.79 23.37
CA GLU A 169 10.01 14.20 24.50
C GLU A 169 9.69 13.48 25.83
N VAL A 170 8.78 12.52 25.86
CA VAL A 170 8.34 11.82 27.09
C VAL A 170 8.54 10.30 26.98
N ALA A 171 9.74 9.88 26.62
CA ALA A 171 10.14 8.47 26.74
C ALA A 171 11.58 8.33 27.22
#